data_a09880679ac396c0b1ecdea323177b17
#
_entry.id   a09880679ac396c0b1ecdea323177b17
#
_cell.length_a   1.000
_cell.length_b   1.000
_cell.length_c   1.000
_cell.angle_alpha   90.00
_cell.angle_beta   90.00
_cell.angle_gamma   90.00
#
_symmetry.space_group_name_H-M   'P 1'
#
loop_
_entity.id
_entity.type
_entity.pdbx_description
1 polymer ?
#
loop_
_entity_poly.entity_id
_entity_poly.type
_entity_poly.pdbx_seq_one_letter_code
_entity_poly.pdbx_strand_id
1 'polypeptide(L)'
;MINNSIFLLFSCNNSEVSSKKHNIVWIVYEDQSPEFFPQYENLPFNLPAIQSLADDGIIFNNMNSPAPVCAPARSAIITGMYPTTLGTHNMRTYNAYKAENEPSIGIPNYSPNFPDYIRPFTEYLRAAGYYCTNNAKEDYNFKIPETAWDESSQNAHWKNRGDSSPFFAVFNNGHMHESGIWKQTNNDILVDKLKIKIPPYFPDTETVRHDLAVNFSNLIRADSTTANIIKELKDSGEYDNTYIFFYSDHGGPFPRHKRAIYDTGTKVPFIIKPPKGVIMNYNPDQLLSFMDLAPTILSIVGIDIPDYIQGKAFLGDQKAEENNLLYFATDRFDEVFDRLRAVSDGNFKYVRNYDINKPHALNNSYRMQIPMMKELVELHKNGKLNEIQSFWLDSPKPAEELYDLSEDPYEINNLANSEKHSDILKKLSKNLDSWIIETNDLGEYPEKELIPEQYLN
;
A
#
# COMPACT_ATOMS: atom_id res chain seq x y z
N MET A 1 15.07 71.75 -39.96
CA MET A 1 15.47 70.32 -40.00
C MET A 1 14.84 69.67 -38.77
N ILE A 2 13.72 68.97 -38.96
CA ILE A 2 12.97 68.32 -37.87
C ILE A 2 13.36 66.84 -37.96
N ASN A 3 14.01 66.31 -36.91
CA ASN A 3 14.41 64.90 -36.81
C ASN A 3 13.26 64.14 -36.23
N ASN A 4 12.59 63.28 -37.03
CA ASN A 4 11.60 62.32 -36.59
C ASN A 4 12.32 61.01 -36.18
N SER A 5 12.39 60.75 -34.85
CA SER A 5 12.83 59.45 -34.33
C SER A 5 11.63 58.54 -34.22
N ILE A 6 11.58 57.50 -35.04
CA ILE A 6 10.57 56.43 -34.97
C ILE A 6 11.00 55.43 -33.86
N PHE A 7 10.23 55.37 -32.76
CA PHE A 7 10.35 54.34 -31.75
C PHE A 7 9.58 53.06 -32.22
N LEU A 8 10.33 52.03 -32.58
CA LEU A 8 9.78 50.69 -32.79
C LEU A 8 9.61 50.01 -31.43
N LEU A 9 8.36 49.87 -30.99
CA LEU A 9 7.98 49.06 -29.87
C LEU A 9 7.98 47.59 -30.33
N PHE A 10 9.01 46.83 -29.92
CA PHE A 10 8.97 45.37 -29.97
C PHE A 10 8.08 44.86 -28.85
N SER A 11 6.87 44.44 -29.18
CA SER A 11 6.01 43.65 -28.33
C SER A 11 6.57 42.20 -28.27
N CYS A 12 7.28 41.85 -27.20
CA CYS A 12 7.54 40.44 -26.90
C CYS A 12 6.23 39.79 -26.51
N ASN A 13 5.57 39.15 -27.45
CA ASN A 13 4.58 38.14 -27.12
C ASN A 13 5.29 36.92 -26.54
N ASN A 14 5.51 36.91 -25.22
CA ASN A 14 5.69 35.66 -24.51
C ASN A 14 4.34 34.93 -24.52
N SER A 15 4.07 34.12 -25.53
CA SER A 15 3.12 33.05 -25.41
C SER A 15 3.76 32.06 -24.42
N GLU A 16 3.37 32.16 -23.15
CA GLU A 16 3.46 31.03 -22.24
C GLU A 16 2.74 29.87 -22.91
N VAL A 17 3.48 28.92 -23.46
CA VAL A 17 2.97 27.62 -23.83
C VAL A 17 2.61 27.00 -22.49
N SER A 18 1.35 27.17 -22.07
CA SER A 18 0.81 26.43 -20.94
C SER A 18 1.02 24.95 -21.25
N SER A 19 2.03 24.35 -20.65
CA SER A 19 2.25 22.91 -20.77
C SER A 19 0.98 22.23 -20.28
N LYS A 20 0.34 21.44 -21.16
CA LYS A 20 -0.89 20.70 -20.80
C LYS A 20 -0.59 19.89 -19.56
N LYS A 21 -1.34 20.12 -18.46
CA LYS A 21 -1.21 19.34 -17.25
C LYS A 21 -1.52 17.87 -17.54
N HIS A 22 -0.74 16.97 -16.96
CA HIS A 22 -0.98 15.54 -17.11
C HIS A 22 -2.11 15.06 -16.20
N ASN A 23 -2.88 14.11 -16.68
CA ASN A 23 -3.82 13.37 -15.87
C ASN A 23 -3.11 12.28 -15.07
N ILE A 24 -3.75 11.83 -14.01
CA ILE A 24 -3.24 10.76 -13.15
C ILE A 24 -4.35 9.75 -12.89
N VAL A 25 -4.05 8.48 -13.10
CA VAL A 25 -4.94 7.36 -12.78
C VAL A 25 -4.19 6.40 -11.84
N TRP A 26 -4.84 6.02 -10.76
CA TRP A 26 -4.41 4.94 -9.90
C TRP A 26 -5.33 3.74 -10.07
N ILE A 27 -4.76 2.58 -10.36
CA ILE A 27 -5.44 1.29 -10.41
C ILE A 27 -4.93 0.50 -9.21
N VAL A 28 -5.76 0.39 -8.18
CA VAL A 28 -5.39 -0.17 -6.90
C VAL A 28 -6.05 -1.53 -6.74
N TYR A 29 -5.23 -2.56 -6.61
CA TYR A 29 -5.69 -3.89 -6.23
C TYR A 29 -5.68 -4.03 -4.71
N GLU A 30 -6.52 -4.92 -4.16
CA GLU A 30 -6.52 -5.22 -2.75
C GLU A 30 -5.74 -6.51 -2.47
N ASP A 31 -4.98 -6.53 -1.36
CA ASP A 31 -4.39 -7.74 -0.79
C ASP A 31 -3.47 -8.52 -1.76
N GLN A 32 -2.45 -7.88 -2.38
CA GLN A 32 -1.59 -8.58 -3.33
C GLN A 32 -0.10 -8.28 -3.13
N SER A 33 0.70 -9.35 -3.05
CA SER A 33 2.18 -9.28 -3.03
C SER A 33 2.75 -9.48 -4.44
N PRO A 34 3.97 -9.01 -4.73
CA PRO A 34 4.61 -9.15 -6.05
C PRO A 34 4.71 -10.61 -6.52
N GLU A 35 4.89 -11.57 -5.61
CA GLU A 35 5.00 -13.00 -5.90
C GLU A 35 3.77 -13.60 -6.60
N PHE A 36 2.64 -12.87 -6.63
CA PHE A 36 1.41 -13.30 -7.30
C PHE A 36 1.26 -12.73 -8.72
N PHE A 37 2.26 -11.99 -9.21
CA PHE A 37 2.21 -11.34 -10.52
C PHE A 37 3.24 -11.92 -11.50
N PRO A 38 2.81 -12.31 -12.74
CA PRO A 38 3.72 -12.77 -13.76
C PRO A 38 4.81 -11.76 -14.16
N GLN A 39 4.64 -10.49 -13.85
CA GLN A 39 5.62 -9.43 -14.08
C GLN A 39 6.82 -9.50 -13.11
N TYR A 40 6.68 -10.20 -11.99
CA TYR A 40 7.71 -10.36 -10.96
C TYR A 40 8.18 -11.81 -10.82
N GLU A 41 7.32 -12.78 -11.12
CA GLU A 41 7.56 -14.21 -10.92
C GLU A 41 7.16 -15.04 -12.15
N ASN A 42 7.80 -16.21 -12.31
CA ASN A 42 7.39 -17.16 -13.35
C ASN A 42 6.15 -17.95 -12.90
N LEU A 43 4.97 -17.46 -13.27
CA LEU A 43 3.69 -18.03 -12.90
C LEU A 43 2.99 -18.73 -14.08
N PRO A 44 2.10 -19.72 -13.82
CA PRO A 44 1.45 -20.51 -14.88
C PRO A 44 0.23 -19.82 -15.51
N PHE A 45 0.18 -18.49 -15.51
CA PHE A 45 -0.90 -17.68 -16.10
C PHE A 45 -0.37 -16.32 -16.54
N ASN A 46 -1.19 -15.55 -17.26
CA ASN A 46 -0.84 -14.22 -17.73
C ASN A 46 -1.89 -13.18 -17.29
N LEU A 47 -1.45 -11.93 -17.17
CA LEU A 47 -2.27 -10.74 -16.90
C LEU A 47 -2.02 -9.72 -18.03
N PRO A 48 -2.70 -9.85 -19.18
CA PRO A 48 -2.37 -9.07 -20.39
C PRO A 48 -2.53 -7.56 -20.22
N ALA A 49 -3.51 -7.10 -19.44
CA ALA A 49 -3.72 -5.66 -19.21
C ALA A 49 -2.60 -5.06 -18.36
N ILE A 50 -2.22 -5.75 -17.27
CA ILE A 50 -1.09 -5.34 -16.43
C ILE A 50 0.21 -5.43 -17.21
N GLN A 51 0.39 -6.48 -18.05
CA GLN A 51 1.55 -6.61 -18.94
C GLN A 51 1.65 -5.42 -19.88
N SER A 52 0.54 -4.96 -20.46
CA SER A 52 0.56 -3.78 -21.35
C SER A 52 0.99 -2.50 -20.63
N LEU A 53 0.66 -2.35 -19.32
CA LEU A 53 1.16 -1.24 -18.52
C LEU A 53 2.66 -1.37 -18.24
N ALA A 54 3.14 -2.58 -18.01
CA ALA A 54 4.56 -2.84 -17.81
C ALA A 54 5.37 -2.62 -19.11
N ASP A 55 4.85 -3.00 -20.25
CA ASP A 55 5.49 -2.80 -21.58
C ASP A 55 5.57 -1.30 -21.96
N ASP A 56 4.55 -0.52 -21.59
CA ASP A 56 4.50 0.94 -21.82
C ASP A 56 5.11 1.76 -20.67
N GLY A 57 5.60 1.10 -19.60
CA GLY A 57 5.97 1.74 -18.35
C GLY A 57 7.22 1.15 -17.68
N ILE A 58 7.24 1.26 -16.38
CA ILE A 58 8.35 0.86 -15.52
C ILE A 58 7.82 0.03 -14.37
N ILE A 59 8.44 -1.12 -14.13
CA ILE A 59 8.25 -1.96 -12.96
C ILE A 59 9.22 -1.52 -11.87
N PHE A 60 8.73 -1.25 -10.66
CA PHE A 60 9.55 -0.99 -9.47
C PHE A 60 9.56 -2.22 -8.57
N ASN A 61 10.74 -2.56 -8.06
CA ASN A 61 10.95 -3.82 -7.34
C ASN A 61 10.74 -3.71 -5.82
N ASN A 62 10.75 -2.50 -5.24
CA ASN A 62 10.80 -2.30 -3.80
C ASN A 62 9.80 -1.26 -3.28
N MET A 63 8.55 -1.29 -3.78
CA MET A 63 7.47 -0.53 -3.19
C MET A 63 6.89 -1.27 -1.98
N ASN A 64 6.70 -0.53 -0.87
CA ASN A 64 6.27 -1.10 0.40
C ASN A 64 5.14 -0.30 1.06
N SER A 65 4.22 -1.01 1.69
CA SER A 65 3.25 -0.43 2.62
C SER A 65 3.88 -0.31 4.01
N PRO A 66 3.76 0.83 4.71
CA PRO A 66 4.28 0.98 6.07
C PRO A 66 3.48 0.18 7.11
N ALA A 67 2.33 -0.37 6.72
CA ALA A 67 1.50 -1.25 7.54
C ALA A 67 0.85 -2.33 6.66
N PRO A 68 0.86 -3.62 7.08
CA PRO A 68 0.39 -4.74 6.26
C PRO A 68 -1.12 -4.95 6.32
N VAL A 69 -1.90 -3.86 6.27
CA VAL A 69 -3.38 -3.91 6.32
C VAL A 69 -4.00 -2.64 5.74
N CYS A 70 -5.22 -2.77 5.19
CA CYS A 70 -5.88 -1.75 4.36
C CYS A 70 -5.90 -0.34 4.98
N ALA A 71 -6.58 -0.15 6.11
CA ALA A 71 -6.89 1.20 6.59
C ALA A 71 -5.65 1.99 7.04
N PRO A 72 -4.68 1.46 7.80
CA PRO A 72 -3.42 2.13 8.05
C PRO A 72 -2.62 2.41 6.77
N ALA A 73 -2.54 1.46 5.84
CA ALA A 73 -1.86 1.67 4.56
C ALA A 73 -2.46 2.82 3.75
N ARG A 74 -3.81 2.84 3.64
CA ARG A 74 -4.54 3.88 2.90
C ARG A 74 -4.46 5.25 3.58
N SER A 75 -4.38 5.28 4.92
CA SER A 75 -4.08 6.51 5.68
C SER A 75 -2.71 7.09 5.28
N ALA A 76 -1.68 6.25 5.20
CA ALA A 76 -0.35 6.67 4.75
C ALA A 76 -0.36 7.20 3.31
N ILE A 77 -1.07 6.54 2.39
CA ILE A 77 -1.19 6.94 0.98
C ILE A 77 -1.80 8.34 0.86
N ILE A 78 -2.92 8.60 1.55
CA ILE A 78 -3.69 9.83 1.35
C ILE A 78 -3.07 11.05 2.05
N THR A 79 -2.24 10.84 3.07
CA THR A 79 -1.63 11.90 3.89
C THR A 79 -0.13 12.10 3.64
N GLY A 80 0.57 11.07 3.15
CA GLY A 80 2.04 11.07 3.07
C GLY A 80 2.73 10.96 4.43
N MET A 81 2.03 10.45 5.47
CA MET A 81 2.52 10.38 6.84
C MET A 81 2.42 8.97 7.42
N TYR A 82 3.29 8.64 8.39
CA TYR A 82 3.18 7.37 9.11
C TYR A 82 1.85 7.27 9.86
N PRO A 83 1.14 6.14 9.75
CA PRO A 83 -0.08 5.91 10.51
C PRO A 83 0.13 6.02 12.03
N THR A 84 1.31 5.65 12.52
CA THR A 84 1.70 5.75 13.92
C THR A 84 1.84 7.21 14.40
N THR A 85 2.24 8.12 13.54
CA THR A 85 2.28 9.57 13.84
C THR A 85 0.87 10.17 13.94
N LEU A 86 -0.07 9.68 13.12
CA LEU A 86 -1.43 10.21 13.04
C LEU A 86 -2.41 9.56 14.03
N GLY A 87 -2.04 8.45 14.68
CA GLY A 87 -2.98 7.63 15.45
C GLY A 87 -3.93 6.79 14.59
N THR A 88 -3.61 6.62 13.30
CA THR A 88 -4.38 5.81 12.34
C THR A 88 -3.81 4.40 12.13
N HIS A 89 -2.92 3.94 13.03
CA HIS A 89 -2.20 2.67 12.96
C HIS A 89 -3.04 1.45 13.35
N ASN A 90 -4.11 1.63 14.12
CA ASN A 90 -5.04 0.56 14.48
C ASN A 90 -6.06 0.34 13.35
N MET A 91 -6.38 -0.93 13.04
CA MET A 91 -7.31 -1.23 11.95
C MET A 91 -8.73 -0.78 12.28
N ARG A 92 -9.29 0.05 11.40
CA ARG A 92 -10.67 0.56 11.45
C ARG A 92 -11.02 1.25 12.76
N THR A 93 -10.20 2.25 13.14
CA THR A 93 -10.55 3.20 14.19
C THR A 93 -11.80 3.98 13.79
N TYR A 94 -11.91 4.39 12.51
CA TYR A 94 -13.08 5.02 11.93
C TYR A 94 -13.59 4.25 10.70
N ASN A 95 -14.89 3.97 10.71
CA ASN A 95 -15.58 3.39 9.56
C ASN A 95 -16.94 4.09 9.39
N ALA A 96 -17.07 4.86 8.32
CA ALA A 96 -18.27 5.64 8.02
C ALA A 96 -19.55 4.79 7.82
N TYR A 97 -19.39 3.49 7.56
CA TYR A 97 -20.50 2.55 7.34
C TYR A 97 -20.91 1.78 8.59
N LYS A 98 -20.17 1.92 9.71
CA LYS A 98 -20.58 1.33 10.98
C LYS A 98 -21.53 2.28 11.71
N ALA A 99 -22.63 1.73 12.23
CA ALA A 99 -23.44 2.43 13.22
C ALA A 99 -22.56 2.78 14.44
N GLU A 100 -22.79 3.94 15.06
CA GLU A 100 -22.00 4.46 16.19
C GLU A 100 -21.93 3.49 17.39
N ASN A 101 -22.75 2.45 17.42
CA ASN A 101 -23.00 1.56 18.56
C ASN A 101 -22.64 0.09 18.32
N GLU A 102 -21.78 -0.27 17.38
CA GLU A 102 -21.25 -1.64 17.28
C GLU A 102 -19.79 -1.72 17.77
N PRO A 103 -19.54 -1.81 19.08
CA PRO A 103 -18.21 -2.11 19.59
C PRO A 103 -17.94 -3.61 19.46
N SER A 104 -17.40 -4.06 18.33
CA SER A 104 -16.98 -5.46 18.18
C SER A 104 -15.89 -5.88 19.18
N ILE A 105 -15.26 -4.93 19.89
CA ILE A 105 -14.11 -5.15 20.78
C ILE A 105 -14.08 -4.21 22.01
N GLY A 106 -15.18 -3.51 22.28
CA GLY A 106 -15.23 -2.54 23.40
C GLY A 106 -14.47 -1.24 23.12
N ILE A 107 -14.13 -0.95 21.86
CA ILE A 107 -13.56 0.30 21.40
C ILE A 107 -14.59 0.96 20.47
N PRO A 108 -14.98 2.24 20.73
CA PRO A 108 -15.94 2.94 19.89
C PRO A 108 -15.39 3.16 18.47
N ASN A 109 -16.27 3.47 17.55
CA ASN A 109 -15.88 3.99 16.23
C ASN A 109 -15.41 5.44 16.40
N TYR A 110 -14.12 5.73 16.25
CA TYR A 110 -13.56 7.06 16.48
C TYR A 110 -12.63 7.49 15.34
N SER A 111 -12.65 8.77 15.00
CA SER A 111 -11.64 9.40 14.14
C SER A 111 -10.55 10.00 15.02
N PRO A 112 -9.27 9.63 14.84
CA PRO A 112 -8.17 10.30 15.52
C PRO A 112 -8.19 11.80 15.22
N ASN A 113 -7.78 12.62 16.20
CA ASN A 113 -7.57 14.05 16.02
C ASN A 113 -6.11 14.31 15.67
N PHE A 114 -5.89 14.95 14.55
CA PHE A 114 -4.59 15.48 14.17
C PHE A 114 -4.75 16.95 13.73
N PRO A 115 -3.64 17.73 13.69
CA PRO A 115 -3.70 19.15 13.35
C PRO A 115 -4.37 19.45 12.01
N ASP A 116 -5.17 20.50 11.94
CA ASP A 116 -5.94 20.90 10.75
C ASP A 116 -5.08 21.20 9.50
N TYR A 117 -3.77 21.45 9.69
CA TYR A 117 -2.84 21.65 8.58
C TYR A 117 -2.48 20.33 7.86
N ILE A 118 -2.70 19.18 8.49
CA ILE A 118 -2.49 17.86 7.86
C ILE A 118 -3.72 17.55 7.02
N ARG A 119 -3.55 17.50 5.71
CA ARG A 119 -4.62 17.36 4.73
C ARG A 119 -4.40 16.17 3.81
N PRO A 120 -5.46 15.57 3.29
CA PRO A 120 -5.37 14.69 2.13
C PRO A 120 -4.69 15.42 0.97
N PHE A 121 -3.71 14.79 0.33
CA PHE A 121 -2.99 15.46 -0.76
C PHE A 121 -3.90 15.85 -1.94
N THR A 122 -5.03 15.20 -2.07
CA THR A 122 -6.05 15.49 -3.08
C THR A 122 -6.67 16.88 -2.93
N GLU A 123 -6.71 17.45 -1.73
CA GLU A 123 -7.15 18.84 -1.54
C GLU A 123 -6.24 19.83 -2.27
N TYR A 124 -4.92 19.59 -2.27
CA TYR A 124 -3.94 20.41 -3.01
C TYR A 124 -4.13 20.25 -4.52
N LEU A 125 -4.42 19.03 -5.00
CA LEU A 125 -4.74 18.80 -6.41
C LEU A 125 -6.00 19.56 -6.83
N ARG A 126 -7.08 19.50 -6.03
CA ARG A 126 -8.33 20.22 -6.30
C ARG A 126 -8.12 21.73 -6.29
N ALA A 127 -7.35 22.25 -5.34
CA ALA A 127 -6.96 23.67 -5.31
C ALA A 127 -6.19 24.10 -6.57
N ALA A 128 -5.42 23.18 -7.16
CA ALA A 128 -4.71 23.39 -8.44
C ALA A 128 -5.58 23.13 -9.69
N GLY A 129 -6.88 22.86 -9.53
CA GLY A 129 -7.84 22.70 -10.62
C GLY A 129 -7.92 21.29 -11.19
N TYR A 130 -7.48 20.27 -10.47
CA TYR A 130 -7.72 18.86 -10.81
C TYR A 130 -9.11 18.43 -10.36
N TYR A 131 -9.78 17.64 -11.20
CA TYR A 131 -10.99 16.92 -10.83
C TYR A 131 -10.58 15.58 -10.20
N CYS A 132 -10.87 15.40 -8.90
CA CYS A 132 -10.40 14.26 -8.12
C CYS A 132 -11.53 13.27 -7.81
N THR A 133 -11.39 12.01 -8.23
CA THR A 133 -12.40 10.97 -8.04
C THR A 133 -11.86 9.71 -7.39
N ASN A 134 -12.64 9.07 -6.53
CA ASN A 134 -12.35 7.80 -5.87
C ASN A 134 -13.48 6.79 -6.10
N ASN A 135 -13.21 5.71 -6.82
CA ASN A 135 -14.13 4.61 -7.08
C ASN A 135 -13.60 3.32 -6.41
N ALA A 136 -14.09 2.84 -5.27
CA ALA A 136 -14.90 3.57 -4.29
C ALA A 136 -14.55 3.03 -2.91
N LYS A 137 -13.27 3.15 -2.54
CA LYS A 137 -12.80 2.72 -1.22
C LYS A 137 -11.94 3.82 -0.59
N GLU A 138 -12.40 4.37 0.52
CA GLU A 138 -11.65 5.31 1.34
C GLU A 138 -10.83 4.56 2.39
N ASP A 139 -11.48 4.05 3.43
CA ASP A 139 -10.87 3.21 4.50
C ASP A 139 -9.61 3.85 5.11
N TYR A 140 -9.70 5.17 5.43
CA TYR A 140 -8.51 5.95 5.87
C TYR A 140 -8.30 5.97 7.39
N ASN A 141 -9.10 5.26 8.17
CA ASN A 141 -9.08 5.31 9.65
C ASN A 141 -9.41 6.68 10.29
N PHE A 142 -9.83 7.65 9.50
CA PHE A 142 -10.29 8.95 9.99
C PHE A 142 -11.43 9.47 9.11
N LYS A 143 -12.18 10.42 9.66
CA LYS A 143 -13.24 11.09 8.90
C LYS A 143 -12.62 11.99 7.86
N ILE A 144 -12.72 11.59 6.59
CA ILE A 144 -12.19 12.36 5.47
C ILE A 144 -12.96 13.68 5.32
N PRO A 145 -12.30 14.83 5.10
CA PRO A 145 -12.97 16.08 4.82
C PRO A 145 -13.70 16.02 3.45
N GLU A 146 -14.87 16.67 3.35
CA GLU A 146 -15.67 16.74 2.11
C GLU A 146 -14.91 17.40 0.95
N THR A 147 -13.87 18.15 1.27
CA THR A 147 -12.99 18.81 0.30
C THR A 147 -11.97 17.89 -0.35
N ALA A 148 -11.79 16.65 0.14
CA ALA A 148 -10.78 15.72 -0.37
C ALA A 148 -11.07 15.22 -1.79
N TRP A 149 -12.33 15.00 -2.13
CA TRP A 149 -12.78 14.45 -3.41
C TRP A 149 -13.86 15.30 -4.05
N ASP A 150 -13.91 15.35 -5.38
CA ASP A 150 -15.09 15.86 -6.10
C ASP A 150 -16.18 14.79 -6.12
N GLU A 151 -15.76 13.52 -6.26
CA GLU A 151 -16.66 12.35 -6.16
C GLU A 151 -15.94 11.19 -5.47
N SER A 152 -16.61 10.55 -4.50
CA SER A 152 -16.16 9.30 -3.89
C SER A 152 -17.35 8.35 -3.79
N SER A 153 -17.49 7.45 -4.78
CA SER A 153 -18.60 6.50 -4.89
C SER A 153 -18.32 5.44 -5.95
N GLN A 154 -19.17 4.41 -6.03
CA GLN A 154 -19.12 3.41 -7.10
C GLN A 154 -19.34 3.99 -8.52
N ASN A 155 -19.89 5.20 -8.62
CA ASN A 155 -20.14 5.90 -9.88
C ASN A 155 -19.10 7.01 -10.13
N ALA A 156 -18.17 7.24 -9.20
CA ALA A 156 -17.12 8.25 -9.34
C ALA A 156 -16.23 7.93 -10.55
N HIS A 157 -16.07 8.91 -11.44
CA HIS A 157 -15.34 8.68 -12.69
C HIS A 157 -14.80 9.99 -13.27
N TRP A 158 -13.60 9.99 -13.85
CA TRP A 158 -13.03 11.20 -14.48
C TRP A 158 -13.90 11.77 -15.61
N LYS A 159 -14.75 10.96 -16.25
CA LYS A 159 -15.67 11.40 -17.32
C LYS A 159 -16.81 12.28 -16.80
N ASN A 160 -17.07 12.29 -15.49
CA ASN A 160 -18.11 13.08 -14.87
C ASN A 160 -17.71 14.56 -14.74
N ARG A 161 -16.42 14.91 -14.99
CA ARG A 161 -16.00 16.31 -15.01
C ARG A 161 -16.75 17.09 -16.10
N GLY A 162 -17.19 18.31 -15.77
CA GLY A 162 -18.00 19.14 -16.67
C GLY A 162 -17.21 19.82 -17.79
N ASP A 163 -15.88 19.73 -17.79
CA ASP A 163 -14.96 20.42 -18.69
C ASP A 163 -13.74 19.59 -19.05
N SER A 164 -12.70 20.20 -19.61
CA SER A 164 -11.42 19.58 -19.98
C SER A 164 -10.34 19.72 -18.91
N SER A 165 -10.70 19.95 -17.65
CA SER A 165 -9.74 20.02 -16.55
C SER A 165 -8.93 18.74 -16.43
N PRO A 166 -7.67 18.79 -15.95
CA PRO A 166 -6.92 17.62 -15.64
C PRO A 166 -7.60 16.84 -14.51
N PHE A 167 -7.38 15.53 -14.44
CA PHE A 167 -8.01 14.70 -13.42
C PHE A 167 -7.01 13.84 -12.67
N PHE A 168 -7.38 13.52 -11.42
CA PHE A 168 -6.83 12.47 -10.62
C PHE A 168 -7.93 11.47 -10.31
N ALA A 169 -7.80 10.23 -10.77
CA ALA A 169 -8.84 9.21 -10.60
C ALA A 169 -8.28 7.93 -10.01
N VAL A 170 -8.92 7.43 -8.94
CA VAL A 170 -8.57 6.18 -8.28
C VAL A 170 -9.63 5.13 -8.59
N PHE A 171 -9.22 3.94 -9.03
CA PHE A 171 -10.05 2.76 -9.24
C PHE A 171 -9.60 1.65 -8.33
N ASN A 172 -10.43 1.30 -7.35
CA ASN A 172 -10.16 0.22 -6.40
C ASN A 172 -10.79 -1.08 -6.88
N ASN A 173 -10.01 -2.14 -7.00
CA ASN A 173 -10.47 -3.46 -7.40
C ASN A 173 -10.34 -4.45 -6.23
N GLY A 174 -11.46 -4.84 -5.65
CA GLY A 174 -11.55 -5.73 -4.49
C GLY A 174 -11.82 -7.21 -4.83
N HIS A 175 -11.70 -7.63 -6.09
CA HIS A 175 -11.92 -9.03 -6.47
C HIS A 175 -11.00 -10.00 -5.71
N MET A 176 -9.78 -9.55 -5.37
CA MET A 176 -8.73 -10.35 -4.72
C MET A 176 -8.67 -10.15 -3.20
N HIS A 177 -9.51 -9.30 -2.62
CA HIS A 177 -9.57 -9.12 -1.16
C HIS A 177 -9.66 -10.49 -0.46
N GLU A 178 -9.05 -10.63 0.73
CA GLU A 178 -8.96 -11.92 1.45
C GLU A 178 -10.31 -12.65 1.56
N SER A 179 -11.42 -11.89 1.65
CA SER A 179 -12.75 -12.52 1.65
C SER A 179 -13.10 -13.25 0.34
N GLY A 180 -12.45 -12.91 -0.75
CA GLY A 180 -12.59 -13.61 -2.02
C GLY A 180 -12.16 -15.07 -1.93
N ILE A 181 -11.20 -15.40 -1.05
CA ILE A 181 -10.71 -16.78 -0.90
C ILE A 181 -11.84 -17.71 -0.47
N TRP A 182 -12.67 -17.33 0.50
CA TRP A 182 -13.79 -18.19 0.93
C TRP A 182 -15.10 -17.91 0.21
N LYS A 183 -15.39 -16.66 -0.18
CA LYS A 183 -16.64 -16.31 -0.87
C LYS A 183 -16.66 -16.80 -2.32
N GLN A 184 -15.51 -16.91 -2.95
CA GLN A 184 -15.37 -17.31 -4.36
C GLN A 184 -14.76 -18.69 -4.54
N THR A 185 -14.63 -19.47 -3.44
CA THR A 185 -14.02 -20.80 -3.43
C THR A 185 -14.68 -21.79 -4.40
N ASN A 186 -15.96 -21.60 -4.72
CA ASN A 186 -16.71 -22.45 -5.66
C ASN A 186 -16.75 -21.91 -7.09
N ASN A 187 -16.10 -20.78 -7.38
CA ASN A 187 -16.00 -20.27 -8.74
C ASN A 187 -15.02 -21.13 -9.57
N ASP A 188 -15.17 -21.08 -10.88
CA ASP A 188 -14.26 -21.79 -11.80
C ASP A 188 -12.80 -21.39 -11.53
N ILE A 189 -11.96 -22.40 -11.36
CA ILE A 189 -10.51 -22.25 -11.27
C ILE A 189 -9.91 -22.10 -12.66
N LEU A 190 -9.20 -21.02 -12.89
CA LEU A 190 -8.64 -20.65 -14.21
C LEU A 190 -7.16 -21.02 -14.37
N VAL A 191 -6.56 -21.63 -13.36
CA VAL A 191 -5.15 -22.02 -13.32
C VAL A 191 -4.98 -23.50 -12.99
N ASP A 192 -3.90 -24.11 -13.44
CA ASP A 192 -3.55 -25.49 -13.07
C ASP A 192 -2.94 -25.51 -11.66
N LYS A 193 -3.68 -26.03 -10.69
CA LYS A 193 -3.26 -26.13 -9.28
C LYS A 193 -1.91 -26.83 -9.09
N LEU A 194 -1.62 -27.85 -9.94
CA LEU A 194 -0.39 -28.63 -9.83
C LEU A 194 0.87 -27.86 -10.24
N LYS A 195 0.70 -26.78 -11.00
CA LYS A 195 1.80 -25.90 -11.42
C LYS A 195 2.06 -24.76 -10.44
N ILE A 196 1.24 -24.61 -9.40
CA ILE A 196 1.44 -23.57 -8.37
C ILE A 196 2.63 -23.97 -7.49
N LYS A 197 3.63 -23.11 -7.40
CA LYS A 197 4.73 -23.24 -6.43
C LYS A 197 4.22 -22.86 -5.05
N ILE A 198 4.33 -23.76 -4.10
CA ILE A 198 3.93 -23.51 -2.71
C ILE A 198 5.11 -22.89 -1.95
N PRO A 199 4.94 -21.72 -1.30
CA PRO A 199 5.96 -21.16 -0.42
C PRO A 199 6.34 -22.12 0.72
N PRO A 200 7.60 -22.12 1.18
CA PRO A 200 8.09 -23.12 2.16
C PRO A 200 7.38 -23.05 3.53
N TYR A 201 6.79 -21.93 3.87
CA TYR A 201 6.03 -21.72 5.10
C TYR A 201 4.58 -22.24 5.03
N PHE A 202 4.14 -22.77 3.90
CA PHE A 202 2.86 -23.47 3.77
C PHE A 202 3.07 -24.96 3.53
N PRO A 203 2.23 -25.83 4.10
CA PRO A 203 2.19 -27.25 3.74
C PRO A 203 1.61 -27.42 2.33
N ASP A 204 2.15 -28.36 1.56
CA ASP A 204 1.63 -28.70 0.25
C ASP A 204 0.40 -29.61 0.38
N THR A 205 -0.77 -29.01 0.56
CA THR A 205 -2.06 -29.69 0.67
C THR A 205 -3.01 -29.24 -0.44
N GLU A 206 -4.08 -30.02 -0.67
CA GLU A 206 -5.13 -29.65 -1.64
C GLU A 206 -5.81 -28.34 -1.25
N THR A 207 -6.04 -28.09 0.04
CA THR A 207 -6.64 -26.84 0.55
C THR A 207 -5.76 -25.64 0.22
N VAL A 208 -4.46 -25.70 0.52
CA VAL A 208 -3.51 -24.62 0.23
C VAL A 208 -3.44 -24.37 -1.27
N ARG A 209 -3.31 -25.42 -2.09
CA ARG A 209 -3.31 -25.29 -3.55
C ARG A 209 -4.59 -24.69 -4.09
N HIS A 210 -5.74 -25.07 -3.51
CA HIS A 210 -7.03 -24.54 -3.93
C HIS A 210 -7.16 -23.05 -3.59
N ASP A 211 -6.85 -22.63 -2.38
CA ASP A 211 -6.94 -21.23 -1.96
C ASP A 211 -6.02 -20.31 -2.79
N LEU A 212 -4.79 -20.76 -3.09
CA LEU A 212 -3.88 -20.07 -4.01
C LEU A 212 -4.46 -19.98 -5.43
N ALA A 213 -5.05 -21.06 -5.93
CA ALA A 213 -5.67 -21.08 -7.25
C ALA A 213 -6.90 -20.17 -7.35
N VAL A 214 -7.68 -20.01 -6.25
CA VAL A 214 -8.77 -19.04 -6.15
C VAL A 214 -8.23 -17.63 -6.30
N ASN A 215 -7.16 -17.28 -5.58
CA ASN A 215 -6.53 -15.96 -5.69
C ASN A 215 -6.05 -15.66 -7.11
N PHE A 216 -5.33 -16.59 -7.73
CA PHE A 216 -4.84 -16.43 -9.10
C PHE A 216 -5.97 -16.30 -10.12
N SER A 217 -7.07 -17.05 -9.92
CA SER A 217 -8.26 -16.94 -10.76
C SER A 217 -8.95 -15.57 -10.59
N ASN A 218 -8.94 -15.04 -9.39
CA ASN A 218 -9.46 -13.70 -9.09
C ASN A 218 -8.60 -12.60 -9.73
N LEU A 219 -7.27 -12.76 -9.74
CA LEU A 219 -6.35 -11.85 -10.45
C LEU A 219 -6.61 -11.83 -11.95
N ILE A 220 -6.81 -13.01 -12.58
CA ILE A 220 -7.15 -13.10 -14.00
C ILE A 220 -8.47 -12.37 -14.31
N ARG A 221 -9.48 -12.49 -13.44
CA ARG A 221 -10.75 -11.74 -13.59
C ARG A 221 -10.56 -10.23 -13.40
N ALA A 222 -9.75 -9.84 -12.42
CA ALA A 222 -9.44 -8.44 -12.13
C ALA A 222 -8.69 -7.75 -13.27
N ASP A 223 -7.83 -8.48 -13.99
CA ASP A 223 -7.11 -7.97 -15.16
C ASP A 223 -8.06 -7.46 -16.25
N SER A 224 -9.23 -8.08 -16.40
CA SER A 224 -10.27 -7.61 -17.33
C SER A 224 -10.83 -6.22 -16.95
N THR A 225 -10.92 -5.92 -15.65
CA THR A 225 -11.32 -4.59 -15.17
C THR A 225 -10.25 -3.56 -15.51
N THR A 226 -8.99 -3.90 -15.30
CA THR A 226 -7.84 -3.07 -15.70
C THR A 226 -7.83 -2.81 -17.20
N ALA A 227 -8.10 -3.85 -18.03
CA ALA A 227 -8.22 -3.71 -19.48
C ALA A 227 -9.30 -2.70 -19.88
N ASN A 228 -10.45 -2.70 -19.19
CA ASN A 228 -11.53 -1.75 -19.46
C ASN A 228 -11.12 -0.32 -19.17
N ILE A 229 -10.46 -0.05 -18.03
CA ILE A 229 -9.95 1.29 -17.66
C ILE A 229 -8.96 1.79 -18.73
N ILE A 230 -8.01 0.95 -19.14
CA ILE A 230 -7.04 1.28 -20.19
C ILE A 230 -7.74 1.58 -21.51
N LYS A 231 -8.71 0.73 -21.88
CA LYS A 231 -9.51 0.93 -23.10
C LYS A 231 -10.25 2.26 -23.07
N GLU A 232 -10.90 2.59 -21.96
CA GLU A 232 -11.64 3.85 -21.82
C GLU A 232 -10.72 5.09 -21.93
N LEU A 233 -9.51 5.02 -21.38
CA LEU A 233 -8.50 6.08 -21.55
C LEU A 233 -8.06 6.22 -23.00
N LYS A 234 -7.87 5.10 -23.70
CA LYS A 234 -7.51 5.10 -25.14
C LYS A 234 -8.66 5.64 -26.02
N ASP A 235 -9.87 5.19 -25.77
CA ASP A 235 -11.08 5.61 -26.53
C ASP A 235 -11.38 7.11 -26.33
N SER A 236 -11.10 7.68 -25.16
CA SER A 236 -11.27 9.10 -24.88
C SER A 236 -10.09 9.98 -25.31
N GLY A 237 -9.00 9.39 -25.81
CA GLY A 237 -7.78 10.12 -26.20
C GLY A 237 -6.94 10.62 -25.03
N GLU A 238 -7.24 10.18 -23.80
CA GLU A 238 -6.53 10.63 -22.59
C GLU A 238 -5.29 9.76 -22.25
N TYR A 239 -5.18 8.54 -22.78
CA TYR A 239 -4.12 7.57 -22.45
C TYR A 239 -2.70 8.15 -22.60
N ASP A 240 -2.44 8.85 -23.71
CA ASP A 240 -1.15 9.43 -24.03
C ASP A 240 -0.77 10.61 -23.12
N ASN A 241 -1.75 11.23 -22.45
CA ASN A 241 -1.53 12.35 -21.51
C ASN A 241 -1.66 11.94 -20.05
N THR A 242 -1.72 10.64 -19.73
CA THR A 242 -2.02 10.15 -18.38
C THR A 242 -0.85 9.36 -17.79
N TYR A 243 -0.45 9.72 -16.56
CA TYR A 243 0.29 8.80 -15.69
C TYR A 243 -0.66 7.73 -15.17
N ILE A 244 -0.31 6.46 -15.32
CA ILE A 244 -1.05 5.35 -14.74
C ILE A 244 -0.16 4.66 -13.71
N PHE A 245 -0.60 4.63 -12.47
CA PHE A 245 0.02 3.91 -11.36
C PHE A 245 -0.79 2.65 -11.09
N PHE A 246 -0.16 1.51 -11.14
CA PHE A 246 -0.75 0.23 -10.74
C PHE A 246 -0.04 -0.26 -9.48
N TYR A 247 -0.79 -0.59 -8.43
CA TYR A 247 -0.26 -1.15 -7.19
C TYR A 247 -1.34 -1.87 -6.36
N SER A 248 -0.91 -2.61 -5.32
CA SER A 248 -1.80 -3.15 -4.28
C SER A 248 -1.72 -2.31 -3.01
N ASP A 249 -2.79 -2.27 -2.20
CA ASP A 249 -2.83 -1.48 -0.95
C ASP A 249 -1.97 -2.06 0.18
N HIS A 250 -1.64 -3.33 0.16
CA HIS A 250 -0.65 -4.04 0.98
C HIS A 250 -0.42 -5.44 0.39
N GLY A 251 0.34 -6.30 1.07
CA GLY A 251 0.65 -7.65 0.62
C GLY A 251 -0.53 -8.63 0.63
N GLY A 252 -0.27 -9.87 0.29
CA GLY A 252 -1.24 -10.90 -0.11
C GLY A 252 -2.35 -11.24 0.90
N PRO A 253 -3.39 -11.98 0.45
CA PRO A 253 -4.61 -12.23 1.24
C PRO A 253 -4.48 -13.40 2.23
N PHE A 254 -3.32 -14.03 2.32
CA PHE A 254 -3.13 -15.31 3.01
C PHE A 254 -2.60 -15.16 4.44
N PRO A 255 -2.60 -16.26 5.24
CA PRO A 255 -1.79 -16.34 6.45
C PRO A 255 -0.34 -15.94 6.19
N ARG A 256 0.32 -15.26 7.14
CA ARG A 256 1.68 -14.74 7.02
C ARG A 256 1.88 -13.66 5.93
N HIS A 257 0.81 -13.18 5.31
CA HIS A 257 0.78 -12.03 4.39
C HIS A 257 0.05 -10.86 5.05
N LYS A 258 -1.23 -10.66 4.76
CA LYS A 258 -2.05 -9.62 5.40
C LYS A 258 -1.95 -9.68 6.91
N ARG A 259 -1.69 -8.55 7.56
CA ARG A 259 -1.45 -8.38 9.00
C ARG A 259 -0.08 -8.90 9.48
N ALA A 260 0.79 -9.38 8.59
CA ALA A 260 2.15 -9.79 8.95
C ALA A 260 3.18 -8.76 8.47
N ILE A 261 4.17 -8.46 9.32
CA ILE A 261 5.16 -7.40 9.06
C ILE A 261 6.25 -7.81 8.05
N TYR A 262 6.24 -9.06 7.60
CA TYR A 262 7.15 -9.60 6.60
C TYR A 262 6.94 -8.98 5.22
N ASP A 263 7.89 -9.15 4.29
CA ASP A 263 7.77 -8.66 2.91
C ASP A 263 6.49 -9.16 2.23
N THR A 264 6.07 -10.39 2.52
CA THR A 264 4.81 -10.95 2.03
C THR A 264 3.57 -10.12 2.42
N GLY A 265 3.62 -9.38 3.53
CA GLY A 265 2.55 -8.49 3.98
C GLY A 265 2.75 -7.02 3.66
N THR A 266 4.00 -6.58 3.45
CA THR A 266 4.33 -5.15 3.27
C THR A 266 4.73 -4.80 1.84
N LYS A 267 5.41 -5.69 1.11
CA LYS A 267 5.87 -5.44 -0.26
C LYS A 267 4.74 -5.64 -1.26
N VAL A 268 4.63 -4.72 -2.24
CA VAL A 268 3.53 -4.71 -3.20
C VAL A 268 4.05 -4.59 -4.64
N PRO A 269 3.30 -5.09 -5.64
CA PRO A 269 3.59 -4.81 -7.04
C PRO A 269 3.41 -3.31 -7.29
N PHE A 270 4.29 -2.72 -8.10
CA PHE A 270 4.22 -1.31 -8.44
C PHE A 270 4.70 -1.05 -9.87
N ILE A 271 3.81 -0.50 -10.70
CA ILE A 271 4.10 -0.18 -12.10
C ILE A 271 3.65 1.26 -12.38
N ILE A 272 4.48 2.04 -13.06
CA ILE A 272 4.13 3.38 -13.51
C ILE A 272 4.27 3.45 -15.03
N LYS A 273 3.15 3.73 -15.71
CA LYS A 273 3.15 4.11 -17.14
C LYS A 273 3.12 5.64 -17.22
N PRO A 274 4.17 6.30 -17.73
CA PRO A 274 4.21 7.76 -17.90
C PRO A 274 3.37 8.21 -19.10
N PRO A 275 3.03 9.52 -19.21
CA PRO A 275 2.53 10.11 -20.43
C PRO A 275 3.52 9.94 -21.57
N LYS A 276 3.01 9.93 -22.81
CA LYS A 276 3.82 9.77 -24.00
C LYS A 276 4.86 10.90 -24.14
N GLY A 277 6.11 10.51 -24.29
CA GLY A 277 7.23 11.44 -24.44
C GLY A 277 7.81 11.96 -23.13
N VAL A 278 7.23 11.61 -21.99
CA VAL A 278 7.82 11.89 -20.67
C VAL A 278 8.94 10.90 -20.39
N ILE A 279 10.12 11.42 -20.13
CA ILE A 279 11.29 10.61 -19.72
C ILE A 279 11.38 10.70 -18.20
N MET A 280 11.26 9.56 -17.54
CA MET A 280 11.44 9.47 -16.09
C MET A 280 12.91 9.17 -15.76
N ASN A 281 13.48 9.91 -14.82
CA ASN A 281 14.77 9.58 -14.21
C ASN A 281 14.53 8.79 -12.93
N TYR A 282 14.73 7.46 -12.97
CA TYR A 282 14.34 6.54 -11.91
C TYR A 282 15.39 5.45 -11.70
N ASN A 283 15.34 4.87 -10.50
CA ASN A 283 16.00 3.62 -10.15
C ASN A 283 14.89 2.59 -9.82
N PRO A 284 14.74 1.48 -10.57
CA PRO A 284 13.67 0.51 -10.32
C PRO A 284 13.84 -0.24 -9.01
N ASP A 285 15.07 -0.26 -8.47
CA ASP A 285 15.41 -0.97 -7.22
C ASP A 285 15.45 -0.06 -5.99
N GLN A 286 15.14 1.24 -6.15
CA GLN A 286 15.07 2.17 -5.02
C GLN A 286 14.02 1.74 -3.99
N LEU A 287 14.30 2.01 -2.73
CA LEU A 287 13.36 1.75 -1.64
C LEU A 287 12.25 2.79 -1.65
N LEU A 288 11.00 2.34 -1.80
CA LEU A 288 9.81 3.18 -1.84
C LEU A 288 8.81 2.77 -0.76
N SER A 289 8.18 3.77 -0.18
CA SER A 289 7.06 3.62 0.75
C SER A 289 5.80 4.28 0.17
N PHE A 290 4.62 3.83 0.61
CA PHE A 290 3.36 4.49 0.25
C PHE A 290 3.28 5.95 0.66
N MET A 291 4.03 6.36 1.68
CA MET A 291 4.13 7.75 2.07
C MET A 291 4.76 8.62 0.97
N ASP A 292 5.56 8.02 0.09
CA ASP A 292 6.23 8.69 -1.01
C ASP A 292 5.28 9.01 -2.18
N LEU A 293 4.08 8.40 -2.21
CA LEU A 293 3.11 8.62 -3.29
C LEU A 293 2.55 10.04 -3.28
N ALA A 294 2.07 10.53 -2.14
CA ALA A 294 1.50 11.88 -2.02
C ALA A 294 2.47 12.97 -2.48
N PRO A 295 3.70 13.07 -1.93
CA PRO A 295 4.67 14.09 -2.36
C PRO A 295 5.12 13.89 -3.81
N THR A 296 5.18 12.66 -4.32
CA THR A 296 5.50 12.39 -5.72
C THR A 296 4.43 12.93 -6.67
N ILE A 297 3.16 12.75 -6.35
CA ILE A 297 2.06 13.30 -7.16
C ILE A 297 2.11 14.84 -7.15
N LEU A 298 2.30 15.46 -5.98
CA LEU A 298 2.44 16.92 -5.89
C LEU A 298 3.63 17.42 -6.72
N SER A 299 4.77 16.74 -6.64
CA SER A 299 5.98 17.06 -7.43
C SER A 299 5.75 16.93 -8.94
N ILE A 300 5.09 15.86 -9.40
CA ILE A 300 4.78 15.66 -10.83
C ILE A 300 3.89 16.77 -11.39
N VAL A 301 2.97 17.30 -10.60
CA VAL A 301 2.02 18.33 -11.06
C VAL A 301 2.48 19.75 -10.74
N GLY A 302 3.69 19.93 -10.18
CA GLY A 302 4.31 21.22 -9.87
C GLY A 302 3.66 21.95 -8.71
N ILE A 303 3.16 21.23 -7.71
CA ILE A 303 2.64 21.76 -6.45
C ILE A 303 3.70 21.60 -5.37
N ASP A 304 3.94 22.64 -4.57
CA ASP A 304 4.88 22.59 -3.47
C ASP A 304 4.47 21.53 -2.45
N ILE A 305 5.44 20.71 -2.04
CA ILE A 305 5.22 19.65 -1.05
C ILE A 305 5.16 20.29 0.34
N PRO A 306 4.06 20.11 1.10
CA PRO A 306 3.97 20.61 2.48
C PRO A 306 5.02 19.99 3.40
N ASP A 307 5.61 20.82 4.28
CA ASP A 307 6.70 20.43 5.19
C ASP A 307 6.33 19.31 6.18
N TYR A 308 5.04 19.11 6.46
CA TYR A 308 4.59 18.06 7.37
C TYR A 308 4.61 16.66 6.73
N ILE A 309 4.66 16.53 5.41
CA ILE A 309 4.68 15.24 4.72
C ILE A 309 5.99 14.53 5.04
N GLN A 310 5.89 13.31 5.58
CA GLN A 310 7.04 12.51 5.99
C GLN A 310 7.63 11.67 4.84
N GLY A 311 6.84 11.43 3.79
CA GLY A 311 7.30 10.76 2.58
C GLY A 311 8.17 11.65 1.71
N LYS A 312 8.86 11.06 0.73
CA LYS A 312 9.79 11.72 -0.18
C LYS A 312 9.33 11.56 -1.63
N ALA A 313 9.31 12.65 -2.39
CA ALA A 313 9.03 12.57 -3.81
C ALA A 313 10.17 11.82 -4.54
N PHE A 314 9.83 10.79 -5.29
CA PHE A 314 10.79 10.01 -6.10
C PHE A 314 10.73 10.33 -7.60
N LEU A 315 9.76 11.15 -8.04
CA LEU A 315 9.61 11.68 -9.39
C LEU A 315 9.19 13.16 -9.35
N GLY A 316 9.31 13.84 -10.49
CA GLY A 316 8.92 15.25 -10.65
C GLY A 316 10.06 16.22 -10.27
N ASP A 317 9.75 17.52 -10.30
CA ASP A 317 10.75 18.59 -10.14
C ASP A 317 11.28 18.71 -8.71
N GLN A 318 10.53 18.19 -7.71
CA GLN A 318 10.90 18.18 -6.29
C GLN A 318 11.38 16.78 -5.85
N LYS A 319 11.92 15.98 -6.79
CA LYS A 319 12.49 14.67 -6.46
C LYS A 319 13.56 14.81 -5.37
N ALA A 320 13.39 14.07 -4.29
CA ALA A 320 14.32 14.00 -3.16
C ALA A 320 15.38 12.89 -3.34
N GLU A 321 16.32 12.80 -2.40
CA GLU A 321 17.23 11.66 -2.28
C GLU A 321 16.47 10.37 -1.96
N GLU A 322 16.96 9.25 -2.51
CA GLU A 322 16.36 7.93 -2.29
C GLU A 322 16.33 7.56 -0.80
N ASN A 323 15.34 6.77 -0.41
CA ASN A 323 15.29 6.23 0.95
C ASN A 323 16.40 5.20 1.16
N ASN A 324 17.09 5.30 2.30
CA ASN A 324 18.07 4.30 2.73
C ASN A 324 17.46 3.29 3.70
N LEU A 325 16.32 3.62 4.29
CA LEU A 325 15.60 2.81 5.27
C LEU A 325 14.10 2.95 5.07
N LEU A 326 13.39 1.84 5.25
CA LEU A 326 11.93 1.81 5.34
C LEU A 326 11.53 1.30 6.72
N TYR A 327 10.42 1.83 7.25
CA TYR A 327 9.91 1.49 8.57
C TYR A 327 8.48 0.96 8.48
N PHE A 328 8.16 -0.01 9.34
CA PHE A 328 6.89 -0.73 9.33
C PHE A 328 6.33 -0.87 10.73
N ALA A 329 5.00 -0.88 10.82
CA ALA A 329 4.30 -0.99 12.09
C ALA A 329 3.09 -1.91 11.98
N THR A 330 2.89 -2.70 13.03
CA THR A 330 1.62 -3.39 13.32
C THR A 330 1.20 -3.09 14.75
N ASP A 331 -0.11 -2.99 14.97
CA ASP A 331 -0.71 -2.75 16.28
C ASP A 331 -2.00 -3.57 16.42
N ARG A 332 -3.15 -2.97 16.75
CA ARG A 332 -4.42 -3.70 16.75
C ARG A 332 -4.96 -3.84 15.34
N PHE A 333 -5.08 -5.09 14.90
CA PHE A 333 -5.73 -5.43 13.65
C PHE A 333 -7.01 -6.25 13.92
N ASP A 334 -8.15 -5.66 13.56
CA ASP A 334 -9.49 -6.14 13.93
C ASP A 334 -9.61 -6.28 15.47
N GLU A 335 -9.93 -7.46 16.02
CA GLU A 335 -10.08 -7.71 17.47
C GLU A 335 -8.79 -8.11 18.19
N VAL A 336 -7.66 -8.22 17.48
CA VAL A 336 -6.41 -8.71 18.06
C VAL A 336 -5.33 -7.64 18.06
N PHE A 337 -4.64 -7.51 19.20
CA PHE A 337 -3.54 -6.56 19.40
C PHE A 337 -2.21 -7.28 19.45
N ASP A 338 -1.26 -6.80 18.62
CA ASP A 338 0.13 -7.24 18.64
C ASP A 338 1.03 -6.14 18.10
N ARG A 339 1.76 -5.48 18.99
CA ARG A 339 2.66 -4.41 18.60
C ARG A 339 3.97 -4.97 18.06
N LEU A 340 4.25 -4.71 16.79
CA LEU A 340 5.54 -4.96 16.16
C LEU A 340 6.03 -3.68 15.48
N ARG A 341 7.34 -3.52 15.42
CA ARG A 341 8.01 -2.48 14.62
C ARG A 341 9.12 -3.12 13.82
N ALA A 342 9.30 -2.67 12.60
CA ALA A 342 10.40 -3.16 11.78
C ALA A 342 11.09 -2.03 11.00
N VAL A 343 12.33 -2.28 10.61
CA VAL A 343 13.12 -1.42 9.73
C VAL A 343 13.87 -2.29 8.72
N SER A 344 13.92 -1.84 7.47
CA SER A 344 14.69 -2.49 6.40
C SER A 344 15.59 -1.50 5.68
N ASP A 345 16.80 -1.93 5.34
CA ASP A 345 17.71 -1.20 4.43
C ASP A 345 17.70 -1.78 3.00
N GLY A 346 16.73 -2.66 2.72
CA GLY A 346 16.57 -3.33 1.43
C GLY A 346 17.36 -4.65 1.32
N ASN A 347 18.41 -4.82 2.10
CA ASN A 347 19.18 -6.08 2.18
C ASN A 347 18.84 -6.86 3.45
N PHE A 348 18.66 -6.15 4.56
CA PHE A 348 18.30 -6.73 5.85
C PHE A 348 17.01 -6.11 6.36
N LYS A 349 16.17 -6.94 7.00
CA LYS A 349 15.01 -6.50 7.77
C LYS A 349 15.18 -6.92 9.22
N TYR A 350 15.07 -5.94 10.12
CA TYR A 350 15.02 -6.15 11.57
C TYR A 350 13.59 -5.95 12.06
N VAL A 351 13.10 -6.89 12.88
CA VAL A 351 11.77 -6.85 13.50
C VAL A 351 11.92 -6.90 15.02
N ARG A 352 11.18 -6.04 15.72
CA ARG A 352 11.04 -6.04 17.18
C ARG A 352 9.61 -6.40 17.57
N ASN A 353 9.48 -7.46 18.36
CA ASN A 353 8.21 -7.97 18.91
C ASN A 353 8.08 -7.52 20.38
N TYR A 354 7.00 -6.79 20.71
CA TYR A 354 6.81 -6.26 22.07
C TYR A 354 6.03 -7.22 22.97
N ASP A 355 5.15 -8.07 22.42
CA ASP A 355 4.43 -9.09 23.17
C ASP A 355 4.84 -10.50 22.70
N ILE A 356 5.90 -11.01 23.31
CA ILE A 356 6.48 -12.30 22.94
C ILE A 356 5.67 -13.51 23.39
N ASN A 357 4.74 -13.35 24.34
CA ASN A 357 3.94 -14.46 24.87
C ASN A 357 2.80 -14.90 23.94
N LYS A 358 2.65 -14.22 22.81
CA LYS A 358 1.68 -14.55 21.77
C LYS A 358 2.38 -15.09 20.53
N PRO A 359 1.76 -15.98 19.75
CA PRO A 359 2.27 -16.33 18.42
C PRO A 359 2.12 -15.13 17.46
N HIS A 360 2.79 -15.18 16.31
CA HIS A 360 2.52 -14.23 15.23
C HIS A 360 1.12 -14.42 14.64
N ALA A 361 0.67 -15.67 14.55
CA ALA A 361 -0.66 -16.05 14.07
C ALA A 361 -1.75 -15.83 15.13
N LEU A 362 -2.03 -14.58 15.46
CA LEU A 362 -3.13 -14.27 16.39
C LEU A 362 -4.46 -14.81 15.89
N ASN A 363 -5.33 -15.20 16.81
CA ASN A 363 -6.67 -15.71 16.52
C ASN A 363 -7.61 -14.57 16.07
N ASN A 364 -7.52 -14.23 14.78
CA ASN A 364 -8.36 -13.23 14.14
C ASN A 364 -9.55 -13.91 13.47
N SER A 365 -10.77 -13.58 13.90
CA SER A 365 -12.01 -14.23 13.45
C SER A 365 -12.25 -14.08 11.94
N TYR A 366 -11.86 -12.95 11.37
CA TYR A 366 -12.02 -12.71 9.94
C TYR A 366 -11.09 -13.61 9.12
N ARG A 367 -9.79 -13.66 9.47
CA ARG A 367 -8.80 -14.53 8.81
C ARG A 367 -9.12 -16.01 9.01
N MET A 368 -9.72 -16.39 10.14
CA MET A 368 -10.16 -17.76 10.40
C MET A 368 -11.28 -18.25 9.46
N GLN A 369 -11.82 -17.41 8.58
CA GLN A 369 -12.73 -17.86 7.52
C GLN A 369 -11.99 -18.49 6.34
N ILE A 370 -10.71 -18.19 6.13
CA ILE A 370 -9.89 -18.75 5.06
C ILE A 370 -9.70 -20.26 5.30
N PRO A 371 -10.01 -21.14 4.32
CA PRO A 371 -9.89 -22.57 4.48
C PRO A 371 -8.48 -23.03 4.87
N MET A 372 -7.43 -22.52 4.19
CA MET A 372 -6.04 -22.87 4.54
C MET A 372 -5.67 -22.43 5.95
N MET A 373 -6.20 -21.30 6.47
CA MET A 373 -5.91 -20.89 7.85
C MET A 373 -6.45 -21.90 8.87
N LYS A 374 -7.67 -22.41 8.66
CA LYS A 374 -8.26 -23.44 9.51
C LYS A 374 -7.42 -24.71 9.49
N GLU A 375 -7.00 -25.13 8.28
CA GLU A 375 -6.16 -26.32 8.11
C GLU A 375 -4.80 -26.16 8.78
N LEU A 376 -4.13 -25.00 8.63
CA LEU A 376 -2.87 -24.69 9.29
C LEU A 376 -2.97 -24.83 10.82
N VAL A 377 -4.01 -24.25 11.43
CA VAL A 377 -4.25 -24.36 12.88
C VAL A 377 -4.49 -25.80 13.31
N GLU A 378 -5.22 -26.58 12.53
CA GLU A 378 -5.46 -28.00 12.82
C GLU A 378 -4.19 -28.84 12.67
N LEU A 379 -3.42 -28.64 11.59
CA LEU A 379 -2.15 -29.35 11.38
C LEU A 379 -1.13 -29.02 12.48
N HIS A 380 -1.05 -27.75 12.91
CA HIS A 380 -0.19 -27.31 14.01
C HIS A 380 -0.59 -28.03 15.32
N LYS A 381 -1.85 -28.02 15.72
CA LYS A 381 -2.34 -28.73 16.91
C LYS A 381 -2.02 -30.22 16.91
N ASN A 382 -1.97 -30.84 15.74
CA ASN A 382 -1.70 -32.25 15.55
C ASN A 382 -0.20 -32.57 15.37
N GLY A 383 0.69 -31.57 15.46
CA GLY A 383 2.14 -31.72 15.25
C GLY A 383 2.52 -32.19 13.84
N LYS A 384 1.75 -31.81 12.83
CA LYS A 384 1.95 -32.23 11.44
C LYS A 384 2.66 -31.19 10.56
N LEU A 385 2.98 -30.02 11.10
CA LEU A 385 3.76 -29.00 10.44
C LEU A 385 5.25 -29.23 10.74
N ASN A 386 6.12 -28.91 9.77
CA ASN A 386 7.55 -28.83 10.03
C ASN A 386 7.90 -27.52 10.75
N GLU A 387 9.16 -27.34 11.15
CA GLU A 387 9.65 -26.19 11.91
C GLU A 387 9.37 -24.84 11.19
N ILE A 388 9.59 -24.76 9.87
CA ILE A 388 9.34 -23.54 9.08
C ILE A 388 7.85 -23.20 9.05
N GLN A 389 6.99 -24.21 8.91
CA GLN A 389 5.55 -24.04 8.80
C GLN A 389 4.90 -23.72 10.16
N SER A 390 5.47 -24.25 11.27
CA SER A 390 4.95 -24.03 12.62
C SER A 390 5.37 -22.70 13.22
N PHE A 391 6.54 -22.18 12.85
CA PHE A 391 7.15 -20.97 13.42
C PHE A 391 6.15 -19.80 13.61
N TRP A 392 5.33 -19.54 12.62
CA TRP A 392 4.35 -18.44 12.66
C TRP A 392 3.21 -18.67 13.67
N LEU A 393 2.93 -19.94 13.99
CA LEU A 393 1.88 -20.39 14.93
C LEU A 393 2.45 -20.68 16.32
N ASP A 394 3.77 -20.78 16.47
CA ASP A 394 4.41 -21.13 17.73
C ASP A 394 4.43 -19.96 18.72
N SER A 395 4.41 -20.29 20.02
CA SER A 395 4.54 -19.36 21.13
C SER A 395 5.50 -19.96 22.19
N PRO A 396 6.38 -19.16 22.77
CA PRO A 396 6.59 -17.72 22.55
C PRO A 396 7.26 -17.43 21.20
N LYS A 397 6.95 -16.25 20.60
CA LYS A 397 7.68 -15.76 19.44
C LYS A 397 8.99 -15.10 19.86
N PRO A 398 10.00 -14.96 18.97
CA PRO A 398 11.23 -14.25 19.25
C PRO A 398 10.98 -12.78 19.65
N ALA A 399 11.80 -12.23 20.56
CA ALA A 399 11.76 -10.80 20.86
C ALA A 399 12.30 -9.94 19.72
N GLU A 400 13.30 -10.46 19.02
CA GLU A 400 13.95 -9.82 17.88
C GLU A 400 14.11 -10.80 16.73
N GLU A 401 13.95 -10.29 15.50
CA GLU A 401 14.18 -11.05 14.28
C GLU A 401 15.07 -10.23 13.35
N LEU A 402 15.95 -10.91 12.63
CA LEU A 402 16.78 -10.30 11.59
C LEU A 402 16.82 -11.25 10.40
N TYR A 403 16.53 -10.73 9.22
CA TYR A 403 16.50 -11.50 7.98
C TYR A 403 17.44 -10.87 6.94
N ASP A 404 18.18 -11.69 6.22
CA ASP A 404 18.94 -11.31 5.03
C ASP A 404 18.03 -11.54 3.81
N LEU A 405 17.42 -10.47 3.29
CA LEU A 405 16.40 -10.54 2.23
C LEU A 405 16.98 -11.01 0.89
N SER A 406 18.30 -10.92 0.69
CA SER A 406 18.98 -11.37 -0.53
C SER A 406 19.16 -12.89 -0.58
N GLU A 407 19.40 -13.52 0.58
CA GLU A 407 19.62 -14.96 0.70
C GLU A 407 18.36 -15.71 1.18
N ASP A 408 17.46 -14.99 1.87
CA ASP A 408 16.25 -15.52 2.49
C ASP A 408 15.02 -14.66 2.13
N PRO A 409 14.55 -14.67 0.89
CA PRO A 409 13.42 -13.87 0.45
C PRO A 409 12.08 -14.26 1.12
N TYR A 410 12.06 -15.40 1.82
CA TYR A 410 10.90 -15.86 2.57
C TYR A 410 10.92 -15.51 4.05
N GLU A 411 12.00 -14.88 4.54
CA GLU A 411 12.18 -14.48 5.95
C GLU A 411 11.91 -15.64 6.93
N ILE A 412 12.54 -16.80 6.68
CA ILE A 412 12.38 -18.04 7.47
C ILE A 412 13.60 -18.36 8.33
N ASN A 413 14.74 -17.70 8.11
CA ASN A 413 15.98 -17.92 8.84
C ASN A 413 16.30 -16.71 9.72
N ASN A 414 15.85 -16.73 10.97
CA ASN A 414 16.11 -15.63 11.90
C ASN A 414 17.58 -15.59 12.33
N LEU A 415 18.30 -14.52 11.95
CA LEU A 415 19.71 -14.27 12.22
C LEU A 415 19.95 -13.44 13.49
N ALA A 416 18.94 -13.11 14.29
CA ALA A 416 19.07 -12.23 15.45
C ALA A 416 20.08 -12.73 16.48
N ASN A 417 20.27 -14.05 16.61
CA ASN A 417 21.24 -14.67 17.51
C ASN A 417 22.60 -14.98 16.85
N SER A 418 22.80 -14.54 15.61
CA SER A 418 24.06 -14.80 14.87
C SER A 418 25.12 -13.77 15.24
N GLU A 419 26.24 -14.21 15.83
CA GLU A 419 27.38 -13.34 16.14
C GLU A 419 27.90 -12.60 14.90
N LYS A 420 27.91 -13.27 13.74
CA LYS A 420 28.31 -12.68 12.45
C LYS A 420 27.46 -11.45 12.07
N HIS A 421 26.21 -11.40 12.47
CA HIS A 421 25.27 -10.36 12.08
C HIS A 421 24.94 -9.36 13.22
N SER A 422 25.67 -9.43 14.34
CA SER A 422 25.43 -8.60 15.53
C SER A 422 25.54 -7.10 15.27
N ASP A 423 26.44 -6.67 14.37
CA ASP A 423 26.64 -5.25 14.08
C ASP A 423 25.50 -4.68 13.23
N ILE A 424 25.00 -5.43 12.24
CA ILE A 424 23.85 -4.99 11.45
C ILE A 424 22.58 -4.98 12.31
N LEU A 425 22.38 -5.96 13.18
CA LEU A 425 21.26 -5.99 14.12
C LEU A 425 21.29 -4.74 15.02
N LYS A 426 22.41 -4.40 15.65
CA LYS A 426 22.56 -3.20 16.49
C LYS A 426 22.31 -1.91 15.70
N LYS A 427 22.81 -1.84 14.46
CA LYS A 427 22.60 -0.67 13.57
C LYS A 427 21.12 -0.47 13.29
N LEU A 428 20.42 -1.52 12.84
CA LEU A 428 18.99 -1.42 12.48
C LEU A 428 18.12 -1.20 13.72
N SER A 429 18.40 -1.88 14.85
CA SER A 429 17.73 -1.67 16.12
C SER A 429 17.82 -0.19 16.58
N LYS A 430 19.01 0.42 16.50
CA LYS A 430 19.21 1.84 16.83
C LYS A 430 18.45 2.77 15.89
N ASN A 431 18.45 2.46 14.58
CA ASN A 431 17.68 3.26 13.61
C ASN A 431 16.18 3.21 13.90
N LEU A 432 15.68 2.03 14.30
CA LEU A 432 14.29 1.87 14.70
C LEU A 432 13.97 2.70 15.94
N ASP A 433 14.84 2.73 16.96
CA ASP A 433 14.66 3.56 18.15
C ASP A 433 14.59 5.05 17.80
N SER A 434 15.49 5.52 16.93
CA SER A 434 15.49 6.90 16.44
C SER A 434 14.18 7.24 15.74
N TRP A 435 13.71 6.37 14.84
CA TRP A 435 12.46 6.57 14.11
C TRP A 435 11.23 6.63 15.04
N ILE A 436 11.14 5.76 16.03
CA ILE A 436 10.03 5.77 17.02
C ILE A 436 9.96 7.13 17.73
N ILE A 437 11.11 7.68 18.13
CA ILE A 437 11.19 8.98 18.80
C ILE A 437 10.87 10.13 17.84
N GLU A 438 11.51 10.16 16.68
CA GLU A 438 11.41 11.25 15.69
C GLU A 438 10.01 11.37 15.10
N THR A 439 9.29 10.25 14.95
CA THR A 439 7.94 10.22 14.39
C THR A 439 6.85 10.35 15.47
N ASN A 440 7.21 10.38 16.75
CA ASN A 440 6.27 10.37 17.88
C ASN A 440 5.27 9.21 17.73
N ASP A 441 5.79 7.96 17.72
CA ASP A 441 5.00 6.74 17.51
C ASP A 441 3.89 6.60 18.58
N LEU A 442 2.66 6.92 18.20
CA LEU A 442 1.50 6.84 19.09
C LEU A 442 1.11 5.41 19.47
N GLY A 443 1.62 4.39 18.78
CA GLY A 443 1.45 2.98 19.17
C GLY A 443 2.18 2.62 20.48
N GLU A 444 2.95 3.55 21.08
CA GLU A 444 3.48 3.41 22.44
C GLU A 444 2.40 3.56 23.52
N TYR A 445 1.29 4.21 23.20
CA TYR A 445 0.20 4.46 24.13
C TYR A 445 -0.92 3.44 23.94
N PRO A 446 -1.63 3.06 25.02
CA PRO A 446 -2.84 2.25 24.91
C PRO A 446 -3.88 2.92 24.02
N GLU A 447 -4.49 2.19 23.09
CA GLU A 447 -5.48 2.76 22.15
C GLU A 447 -6.59 3.57 22.84
N LYS A 448 -7.02 3.16 24.04
CA LYS A 448 -8.04 3.89 24.82
C LYS A 448 -7.66 5.31 25.18
N GLU A 449 -6.37 5.59 25.31
CA GLU A 449 -5.85 6.94 25.61
C GLU A 449 -5.80 7.83 24.35
N LEU A 450 -5.88 7.22 23.17
CA LEU A 450 -5.87 7.93 21.89
C LEU A 450 -7.28 8.30 21.40
N ILE A 451 -8.33 7.79 22.07
CA ILE A 451 -9.72 8.06 21.69
C ILE A 451 -10.09 9.50 22.09
N PRO A 452 -10.49 10.37 21.14
CA PRO A 452 -10.93 11.72 21.47
C PRO A 452 -12.17 11.71 22.37
N GLU A 453 -12.25 12.64 23.34
CA GLU A 453 -13.31 12.71 24.36
C GLU A 453 -14.73 12.65 23.79
N GLN A 454 -14.96 13.24 22.63
CA GLN A 454 -16.25 13.25 21.94
C GLN A 454 -16.79 11.86 21.57
N TYR A 455 -15.95 10.82 21.57
CA TYR A 455 -16.32 9.43 21.27
C TYR A 455 -16.40 8.53 22.53
N LEU A 456 -16.14 9.09 23.72
CA LEU A 456 -16.14 8.34 24.97
C LEU A 456 -17.49 8.36 25.71
N ASN A 457 -18.51 9.06 25.19
CA ASN A 457 -19.85 9.23 25.80
C ASN A 457 -20.89 8.30 25.22
#